data_147accd51c2fb331744843a8a58e9d54
#
_entry.id   147accd51c2fb331744843a8a58e9d54
#
_cell.length_a   1.000
_cell.length_b   1.000
_cell.length_c   1.000
_cell.angle_alpha   90.00
_cell.angle_beta   90.00
_cell.angle_gamma   90.00
#
_symmetry.space_group_name_H-M   'P 1'
#
loop_
_entity.id
_entity.type
_entity.pdbx_description
1 polymer ?
#
loop_
_entity_poly.entity_id
_entity_poly.type
_entity_poly.pdbx_seq_one_letter_code
_entity_poly.pdbx_strand_id
1 'polypeptide(L)'
;VNTLGDILEKDGYHRVFMIGSDATFGGRRSYFDQHGHYDIQDTVSLKEEGILDKDYHEFWGFEDDKLFEFAKEKILSLSKSSKPFDFEMLTVDTHHPYGYQSKNCKNVFKESLSNSIYHTDENLKDFMEWLKKQDFYKDTVIVIQGDHTSMAAEYIHDTYSSNYDRRVWNAFIHSRVKPKKEKNRDFTTMDFYPTILTAL
;
A
#
# COMPACT_ATOMS: atom_id res chain seq x y z
N VAL A 1 -9.21 17.88 -13.91
CA VAL A 1 -8.75 16.49 -14.13
C VAL A 1 -9.50 15.62 -13.15
N ASN A 2 -10.13 14.55 -13.60
CA ASN A 2 -10.75 13.58 -12.69
C ASN A 2 -9.71 12.56 -12.28
N THR A 3 -9.46 12.42 -11.00
CA THR A 3 -8.64 11.36 -10.41
C THR A 3 -9.50 10.11 -10.15
N LEU A 4 -8.86 9.01 -9.74
CA LEU A 4 -9.59 7.82 -9.29
C LEU A 4 -10.53 8.17 -8.12
N GLY A 5 -10.02 8.87 -7.11
CA GLY A 5 -10.81 9.32 -5.96
C GLY A 5 -12.04 10.15 -6.33
N ASP A 6 -11.88 11.10 -7.27
CA ASP A 6 -13.01 11.94 -7.75
C ASP A 6 -14.13 11.10 -8.41
N ILE A 7 -13.74 10.01 -9.10
CA ILE A 7 -14.69 9.09 -9.76
C ILE A 7 -15.39 8.25 -8.69
N LEU A 8 -14.63 7.61 -7.81
CA LEU A 8 -15.17 6.75 -6.76
C LEU A 8 -16.04 7.52 -5.76
N GLU A 9 -15.73 8.82 -5.52
CA GLU A 9 -16.59 9.69 -4.73
C GLU A 9 -17.98 9.86 -5.37
N LYS A 10 -18.01 10.16 -6.66
CA LYS A 10 -19.27 10.31 -7.41
C LYS A 10 -20.09 9.03 -7.43
N ASP A 11 -19.40 7.88 -7.45
CA ASP A 11 -20.02 6.56 -7.41
C ASP A 11 -20.39 6.09 -5.98
N GLY A 12 -20.21 6.96 -4.98
CA GLY A 12 -20.67 6.74 -3.61
C GLY A 12 -19.81 5.84 -2.75
N TYR A 13 -18.56 5.57 -3.15
CA TYR A 13 -17.62 4.79 -2.37
C TYR A 13 -17.23 5.48 -1.06
N HIS A 14 -17.02 4.71 0.01
CA HIS A 14 -16.20 5.13 1.15
C HIS A 14 -14.73 5.01 0.77
N ARG A 15 -13.98 6.08 0.88
CA ARG A 15 -12.57 6.14 0.48
C ARG A 15 -11.70 6.37 1.70
N VAL A 16 -10.68 5.52 1.86
CA VAL A 16 -9.71 5.58 2.97
C VAL A 16 -8.31 5.51 2.40
N PHE A 17 -7.44 6.39 2.86
CA PHE A 17 -5.99 6.31 2.63
C PHE A 17 -5.27 6.09 3.95
N MET A 18 -4.44 5.04 4.06
CA MET A 18 -3.71 4.70 5.27
C MET A 18 -2.21 4.63 5.02
N ILE A 19 -1.42 5.23 5.94
CA ILE A 19 0.05 5.23 5.87
C ILE A 19 0.66 5.30 7.28
N GLY A 20 1.76 4.60 7.50
CA GLY A 20 2.50 4.59 8.79
C GLY A 20 3.26 5.87 9.14
N SER A 21 3.24 6.90 8.30
CA SER A 21 3.88 8.20 8.53
C SER A 21 2.85 9.34 8.54
N ASP A 22 3.30 10.57 8.72
CA ASP A 22 2.47 11.76 8.46
C ASP A 22 2.22 11.90 6.95
N ALA A 23 0.95 11.86 6.56
CA ALA A 23 0.52 11.98 5.15
C ALA A 23 0.80 13.38 4.56
N THR A 24 1.15 14.38 5.36
CA THR A 24 1.51 15.72 4.88
C THR A 24 2.78 15.69 4.02
N PHE A 25 3.70 14.76 4.33
CA PHE A 25 4.92 14.58 3.55
C PHE A 25 4.62 14.24 2.09
N GLY A 26 5.30 14.91 1.17
CA GLY A 26 5.12 14.73 -0.27
C GLY A 26 3.76 15.19 -0.80
N GLY A 27 2.99 15.95 -0.01
CA GLY A 27 1.69 16.50 -0.41
C GLY A 27 0.54 15.48 -0.45
N ARG A 28 0.72 14.27 0.07
CA ARG A 28 -0.28 13.20 0.03
C ARG A 28 -1.59 13.61 0.69
N ARG A 29 -1.52 14.19 1.91
CA ARG A 29 -2.73 14.68 2.61
C ARG A 29 -3.53 15.63 1.73
N SER A 30 -2.87 16.62 1.14
CA SER A 30 -3.51 17.59 0.27
C SER A 30 -4.11 16.96 -0.98
N TYR A 31 -3.42 15.98 -1.57
CA TYR A 31 -3.91 15.25 -2.74
C TYR A 31 -5.17 14.44 -2.43
N PHE A 32 -5.14 13.60 -1.41
CA PHE A 32 -6.25 12.73 -1.05
C PHE A 32 -7.45 13.50 -0.48
N ASP A 33 -7.21 14.63 0.19
CA ASP A 33 -8.28 15.53 0.64
C ASP A 33 -8.97 16.23 -0.55
N GLN A 34 -8.20 16.77 -1.50
CA GLN A 34 -8.75 17.50 -2.65
C GLN A 34 -9.34 16.61 -3.73
N HIS A 35 -8.91 15.37 -3.83
CA HIS A 35 -9.28 14.42 -4.87
C HIS A 35 -9.98 13.19 -4.31
N GLY A 36 -11.26 13.35 -4.00
CA GLY A 36 -12.11 12.28 -3.50
C GLY A 36 -12.37 12.33 -2.00
N HIS A 37 -11.90 13.35 -1.26
CA HIS A 37 -12.15 13.54 0.18
C HIS A 37 -11.96 12.26 1.00
N TYR A 38 -10.78 11.66 0.89
CA TYR A 38 -10.44 10.43 1.60
C TYR A 38 -10.41 10.63 3.11
N ASP A 39 -10.90 9.65 3.85
CA ASP A 39 -10.59 9.48 5.27
C ASP A 39 -9.11 9.10 5.41
N ILE A 40 -8.29 10.03 5.91
CA ILE A 40 -6.84 9.86 6.00
C ILE A 40 -6.49 9.29 7.38
N GLN A 41 -6.03 8.04 7.37
CA GLN A 41 -5.59 7.28 8.54
C GLN A 41 -4.07 7.23 8.58
N ASP A 42 -3.46 8.18 9.26
CA ASP A 42 -2.02 8.33 9.37
C ASP A 42 -1.56 8.50 10.83
N THR A 43 -0.29 8.69 11.08
CA THR A 43 0.23 8.87 12.44
C THR A 43 -0.46 10.02 13.19
N VAL A 44 -0.84 11.09 12.50
CA VAL A 44 -1.46 12.25 13.13
C VAL A 44 -2.92 11.92 13.50
N SER A 45 -3.71 11.48 12.53
CA SER A 45 -5.13 11.18 12.76
C SER A 45 -5.33 10.06 13.77
N LEU A 46 -4.55 8.97 13.69
CA LEU A 46 -4.68 7.85 14.62
C LEU A 46 -4.31 8.22 16.08
N LYS A 47 -3.38 9.17 16.27
CA LYS A 47 -3.08 9.73 17.59
C LYS A 47 -4.18 10.64 18.10
N GLU A 48 -4.79 11.45 17.24
CA GLU A 48 -5.92 12.31 17.57
C GLU A 48 -7.17 11.49 17.93
N GLU A 49 -7.40 10.39 17.23
CA GLU A 49 -8.49 9.44 17.49
C GLU A 49 -8.22 8.53 18.72
N GLY A 50 -7.01 8.54 19.28
CA GLY A 50 -6.62 7.71 20.43
C GLY A 50 -6.43 6.23 20.10
N ILE A 51 -6.32 5.88 18.82
CA ILE A 51 -6.03 4.52 18.33
C ILE A 51 -4.54 4.21 18.49
N LEU A 52 -3.69 5.19 18.22
CA LEU A 52 -2.26 5.14 18.44
C LEU A 52 -1.88 6.01 19.65
N ASP A 53 -1.04 5.48 20.54
CA ASP A 53 -0.53 6.25 21.67
C ASP A 53 0.13 7.55 21.20
N LYS A 54 -0.09 8.65 21.93
CA LYS A 54 0.44 9.98 21.57
C LYS A 54 1.96 9.98 21.45
N ASP A 55 2.64 9.21 22.31
CA ASP A 55 4.10 9.12 22.37
C ASP A 55 4.65 8.00 21.49
N TYR A 56 3.77 7.22 20.81
CA TYR A 56 4.24 6.17 19.91
C TYR A 56 5.00 6.75 18.74
N HIS A 57 6.21 6.25 18.51
CA HIS A 57 7.02 6.64 17.36
C HIS A 57 8.00 5.53 17.02
N GLU A 58 7.73 4.85 15.90
CA GLU A 58 8.62 3.88 15.30
C GLU A 58 8.88 4.28 13.85
N PHE A 59 10.14 4.35 13.47
CA PHE A 59 10.60 4.79 12.15
C PHE A 59 10.04 6.17 11.77
N TRP A 60 9.06 6.23 10.86
CA TRP A 60 8.42 7.49 10.42
C TRP A 60 7.08 7.79 11.11
N GLY A 61 6.72 6.99 12.10
CA GLY A 61 5.47 7.11 12.83
C GLY A 61 5.06 5.78 13.43
N PHE A 62 4.59 4.83 12.62
CA PHE A 62 4.37 3.45 13.00
C PHE A 62 4.76 2.50 11.86
N GLU A 63 5.28 1.35 12.23
CA GLU A 63 5.82 0.31 11.36
C GLU A 63 4.73 -0.44 10.58
N ASP A 64 5.13 -1.13 9.52
CA ASP A 64 4.22 -1.89 8.64
C ASP A 64 3.45 -2.99 9.38
N ASP A 65 3.99 -3.59 10.46
CA ASP A 65 3.26 -4.54 11.29
C ASP A 65 1.92 -3.95 11.78
N LYS A 66 1.98 -2.73 12.34
CA LYS A 66 0.78 -2.00 12.79
C LYS A 66 -0.08 -1.53 11.62
N LEU A 67 0.54 -1.12 10.52
CA LEU A 67 -0.19 -0.70 9.32
C LEU A 67 -1.13 -1.82 8.84
N PHE A 68 -0.62 -3.05 8.72
CA PHE A 68 -1.44 -4.20 8.32
C PHE A 68 -2.49 -4.59 9.38
N GLU A 69 -2.20 -4.43 10.66
CA GLU A 69 -3.17 -4.65 11.75
C GLU A 69 -4.33 -3.65 11.65
N PHE A 70 -4.05 -2.35 11.62
CA PHE A 70 -5.05 -1.29 11.49
C PHE A 70 -5.83 -1.38 10.17
N ALA A 71 -5.17 -1.76 9.08
CA ALA A 71 -5.82 -2.01 7.79
C ALA A 71 -6.89 -3.09 7.88
N LYS A 72 -6.60 -4.22 8.55
CA LYS A 72 -7.59 -5.29 8.75
C LYS A 72 -8.82 -4.79 9.51
N GLU A 73 -8.60 -4.06 10.59
CA GLU A 73 -9.69 -3.50 11.41
C GLU A 73 -10.55 -2.50 10.62
N LYS A 74 -9.90 -1.58 9.90
CA LYS A 74 -10.59 -0.56 9.09
C LYS A 74 -11.40 -1.18 7.96
N ILE A 75 -10.82 -2.12 7.22
CA ILE A 75 -11.52 -2.84 6.13
C ILE A 75 -12.72 -3.63 6.67
N LEU A 76 -12.60 -4.31 7.82
CA LEU A 76 -13.74 -4.97 8.45
C LEU A 76 -14.84 -3.98 8.86
N SER A 77 -14.47 -2.79 9.31
CA SER A 77 -15.45 -1.74 9.60
C SER A 77 -16.16 -1.25 8.34
N LEU A 78 -15.42 -1.01 7.27
CA LEU A 78 -15.95 -0.59 5.97
C LEU A 78 -16.88 -1.63 5.36
N SER A 79 -16.52 -2.92 5.45
CA SER A 79 -17.29 -4.03 4.87
C SER A 79 -18.67 -4.24 5.51
N LYS A 80 -18.90 -3.68 6.70
CA LYS A 80 -20.21 -3.72 7.37
C LYS A 80 -21.19 -2.66 6.82
N SER A 81 -20.69 -1.71 6.04
CA SER A 81 -21.51 -0.70 5.39
C SER A 81 -22.18 -1.27 4.16
N SER A 82 -23.36 -0.73 3.79
CA SER A 82 -24.02 -1.03 2.50
C SER A 82 -23.37 -0.32 1.31
N LYS A 83 -22.43 0.59 1.55
CA LYS A 83 -21.71 1.32 0.51
C LYS A 83 -20.44 0.57 0.10
N PRO A 84 -20.08 0.60 -1.18
CA PRO A 84 -18.77 0.10 -1.60
C PRO A 84 -17.65 0.94 -0.96
N PHE A 85 -16.46 0.38 -0.87
CA PHE A 85 -15.31 1.08 -0.32
C PHE A 85 -14.08 0.97 -1.24
N ASP A 86 -13.25 1.99 -1.14
CA ASP A 86 -11.90 2.04 -1.67
C ASP A 86 -10.93 2.23 -0.50
N PHE A 87 -10.00 1.31 -0.37
CA PHE A 87 -9.00 1.34 0.68
C PHE A 87 -7.60 1.30 0.07
N GLU A 88 -6.92 2.42 0.16
CA GLU A 88 -5.55 2.56 -0.30
C GLU A 88 -4.59 2.58 0.90
N MET A 89 -3.50 1.81 0.85
CA MET A 89 -2.46 1.89 1.88
C MET A 89 -1.07 1.92 1.27
N LEU A 90 -0.15 2.60 1.95
CA LEU A 90 1.25 2.71 1.57
C LEU A 90 2.15 2.23 2.71
N THR A 91 2.93 1.17 2.45
CA THR A 91 3.95 0.65 3.37
C THR A 91 5.16 1.58 3.43
N VAL A 92 5.86 1.62 4.56
CA VAL A 92 7.00 2.53 4.77
C VAL A 92 8.30 1.81 5.13
N ASP A 93 8.25 0.61 5.69
CA ASP A 93 9.42 -0.09 6.25
C ASP A 93 10.46 -0.47 5.17
N THR A 94 10.06 -0.58 3.91
CA THR A 94 10.97 -0.88 2.80
C THR A 94 11.67 0.34 2.21
N HIS A 95 11.50 1.54 2.81
CA HIS A 95 12.09 2.76 2.29
C HIS A 95 13.62 2.77 2.42
N HIS A 96 14.29 3.23 1.34
CA HIS A 96 15.74 3.36 1.30
C HIS A 96 16.29 4.33 2.38
N PRO A 97 17.57 4.28 2.74
CA PRO A 97 18.61 3.38 2.20
C PRO A 97 18.65 1.99 2.86
N TYR A 98 18.19 1.83 4.10
CA TYR A 98 18.40 0.60 4.89
C TYR A 98 17.11 -0.14 5.21
N GLY A 99 15.94 0.44 4.91
CA GLY A 99 14.68 -0.04 5.43
C GLY A 99 14.56 0.11 6.95
N TYR A 100 13.44 -0.32 7.49
CA TYR A 100 13.21 -0.43 8.92
C TYR A 100 12.93 -1.88 9.31
N GLN A 101 13.60 -2.38 10.33
CA GLN A 101 13.37 -3.72 10.87
C GLN A 101 12.58 -3.58 12.17
N SER A 102 11.28 -3.87 12.12
CA SER A 102 10.45 -3.93 13.32
C SER A 102 10.95 -5.04 14.27
N LYS A 103 10.45 -5.04 15.50
CA LYS A 103 10.77 -6.07 16.50
C LYS A 103 10.45 -7.50 16.06
N ASN A 104 9.54 -7.67 15.10
CA ASN A 104 9.14 -8.97 14.57
C ASN A 104 9.94 -9.37 13.32
N CYS A 105 10.72 -8.45 12.77
CA CYS A 105 11.53 -8.72 11.58
C CYS A 105 12.64 -9.71 11.89
N LYS A 106 12.76 -10.74 11.05
CA LYS A 106 13.81 -11.77 11.17
C LYS A 106 15.05 -11.35 10.38
N ASN A 107 16.23 -11.55 10.95
CA ASN A 107 17.51 -11.37 10.27
C ASN A 107 17.82 -12.62 9.41
N VAL A 108 17.24 -12.68 8.23
CA VAL A 108 17.41 -13.78 7.27
C VAL A 108 18.57 -13.48 6.30
N PHE A 109 18.75 -12.21 5.97
CA PHE A 109 19.76 -11.71 5.05
C PHE A 109 20.81 -10.87 5.78
N LYS A 110 21.96 -10.67 5.14
CA LYS A 110 23.02 -9.82 5.66
C LYS A 110 22.63 -8.34 5.63
N GLU A 111 21.97 -7.92 4.57
CA GLU A 111 21.58 -6.53 4.34
C GLU A 111 20.24 -6.20 5.03
N SER A 112 20.22 -5.08 5.76
CA SER A 112 19.04 -4.61 6.49
C SER A 112 17.84 -4.41 5.57
N LEU A 113 18.03 -3.77 4.42
CA LEU A 113 16.95 -3.54 3.46
C LEU A 113 16.33 -4.86 2.94
N SER A 114 17.14 -5.90 2.71
CA SER A 114 16.65 -7.22 2.31
C SER A 114 15.75 -7.84 3.39
N ASN A 115 16.10 -7.67 4.67
CA ASN A 115 15.27 -8.16 5.78
C ASN A 115 13.95 -7.39 5.88
N SER A 116 13.98 -6.07 5.71
CA SER A 116 12.76 -5.25 5.70
C SER A 116 11.83 -5.64 4.55
N ILE A 117 12.35 -5.82 3.33
CA ILE A 117 11.58 -6.28 2.18
C ILE A 117 10.98 -7.67 2.43
N TYR A 118 11.78 -8.60 2.96
CA TYR A 118 11.32 -9.93 3.30
C TYR A 118 10.19 -9.91 4.35
N HIS A 119 10.33 -9.07 5.37
CA HIS A 119 9.32 -8.94 6.44
C HIS A 119 8.02 -8.32 5.92
N THR A 120 8.09 -7.27 5.10
CA THR A 120 6.90 -6.68 4.47
C THR A 120 6.21 -7.67 3.53
N ASP A 121 6.97 -8.53 2.82
CA ASP A 121 6.40 -9.62 1.99
C ASP A 121 5.67 -10.66 2.85
N GLU A 122 6.22 -11.06 4.00
CA GLU A 122 5.53 -11.95 4.95
C GLU A 122 4.23 -11.29 5.49
N ASN A 123 4.28 -10.02 5.86
CA ASN A 123 3.10 -9.26 6.29
C ASN A 123 2.04 -9.19 5.18
N LEU A 124 2.44 -8.92 3.95
CA LEU A 124 1.56 -8.90 2.79
C LEU A 124 0.93 -10.27 2.52
N LYS A 125 1.71 -11.35 2.61
CA LYS A 125 1.22 -12.72 2.50
C LYS A 125 0.13 -13.00 3.55
N ASP A 126 0.41 -12.72 4.83
CA ASP A 126 -0.54 -12.93 5.92
C ASP A 126 -1.81 -12.08 5.76
N PHE A 127 -1.67 -10.85 5.26
CA PHE A 127 -2.78 -9.98 4.93
C PHE A 127 -3.63 -10.56 3.80
N MET A 128 -3.02 -11.06 2.73
CA MET A 128 -3.72 -11.71 1.63
C MET A 128 -4.41 -13.01 2.06
N GLU A 129 -3.81 -13.80 2.92
CA GLU A 129 -4.44 -14.99 3.48
C GLU A 129 -5.63 -14.65 4.38
N TRP A 130 -5.56 -13.54 5.11
CA TRP A 130 -6.69 -13.01 5.87
C TRP A 130 -7.80 -12.51 4.96
N LEU A 131 -7.50 -11.73 3.91
CA LEU A 131 -8.47 -11.23 2.92
C LEU A 131 -9.24 -12.38 2.28
N LYS A 132 -8.56 -13.46 1.88
CA LYS A 132 -9.19 -14.64 1.26
C LYS A 132 -10.28 -15.30 2.12
N LYS A 133 -10.27 -15.07 3.42
CA LYS A 133 -11.25 -15.61 4.37
C LYS A 133 -12.47 -14.70 4.57
N GLN A 134 -12.46 -13.50 3.98
CA GLN A 134 -13.55 -12.53 4.13
C GLN A 134 -14.64 -12.76 3.09
N ASP A 135 -15.89 -12.54 3.47
CA ASP A 135 -17.05 -12.72 2.59
C ASP A 135 -16.99 -11.82 1.36
N PHE A 136 -16.45 -10.60 1.52
CA PHE A 136 -16.33 -9.61 0.45
C PHE A 136 -15.15 -9.87 -0.51
N TYR A 137 -14.28 -10.83 -0.23
CA TYR A 137 -13.05 -11.05 -1.00
C TYR A 137 -13.28 -11.22 -2.50
N LYS A 138 -14.29 -12.01 -2.89
CA LYS A 138 -14.59 -12.32 -4.30
C LYS A 138 -15.12 -11.13 -5.08
N ASP A 139 -15.71 -10.16 -4.38
CA ASP A 139 -16.31 -8.95 -4.96
C ASP A 139 -15.36 -7.75 -4.86
N THR A 140 -14.11 -7.98 -4.43
CA THR A 140 -13.10 -6.93 -4.26
C THR A 140 -12.01 -7.07 -5.33
N VAL A 141 -11.79 -6.01 -6.10
CA VAL A 141 -10.59 -5.87 -6.94
C VAL A 141 -9.42 -5.46 -6.06
N ILE A 142 -8.33 -6.22 -6.10
CA ILE A 142 -7.13 -5.93 -5.31
C ILE A 142 -5.99 -5.58 -6.27
N VAL A 143 -5.39 -4.41 -6.03
CA VAL A 143 -4.22 -3.93 -6.78
C VAL A 143 -3.04 -3.85 -5.83
N ILE A 144 -1.95 -4.52 -6.17
CA ILE A 144 -0.68 -4.47 -5.43
C ILE A 144 0.38 -3.94 -6.37
N GLN A 145 1.12 -2.93 -5.94
CA GLN A 145 2.16 -2.31 -6.77
C GLN A 145 3.30 -1.76 -5.92
N GLY A 146 4.51 -1.80 -6.45
CA GLY A 146 5.56 -0.90 -5.98
C GLY A 146 5.33 0.50 -6.54
N ASP A 147 5.65 1.51 -5.77
CA ASP A 147 5.47 2.92 -6.14
C ASP A 147 6.52 3.38 -7.18
N HIS A 148 7.77 3.00 -7.00
CA HIS A 148 8.88 3.27 -7.90
C HIS A 148 10.04 2.29 -7.68
N THR A 149 11.06 2.34 -8.54
CA THR A 149 12.29 1.55 -8.33
C THR A 149 13.07 2.12 -7.14
N SER A 150 13.67 1.24 -6.33
CA SER A 150 14.44 1.64 -5.15
C SER A 150 15.54 2.65 -5.46
N MET A 151 15.72 3.65 -4.58
CA MET A 151 16.80 4.64 -4.63
C MET A 151 18.02 4.26 -3.76
N ALA A 152 18.05 3.05 -3.19
CA ALA A 152 19.17 2.53 -2.39
C ALA A 152 20.37 2.19 -3.28
N ALA A 153 21.13 3.19 -3.72
CA ALA A 153 22.17 3.07 -4.75
C ALA A 153 23.24 2.04 -4.41
N GLU A 154 23.75 2.03 -3.17
CA GLU A 154 24.75 1.09 -2.69
C GLU A 154 24.21 -0.36 -2.71
N TYR A 155 23.04 -0.58 -2.11
CA TYR A 155 22.37 -1.87 -2.12
C TYR A 155 22.14 -2.42 -3.53
N ILE A 156 21.71 -1.54 -4.46
CA ILE A 156 21.49 -1.92 -5.85
C ILE A 156 22.78 -2.31 -6.54
N HIS A 157 23.84 -1.52 -6.34
CA HIS A 157 25.17 -1.79 -6.92
C HIS A 157 25.70 -3.14 -6.44
N ASP A 158 25.54 -3.47 -5.16
CA ASP A 158 26.11 -4.68 -4.56
C ASP A 158 25.26 -5.93 -4.81
N THR A 159 23.95 -5.75 -5.06
CA THR A 159 23.00 -6.88 -5.18
C THR A 159 22.71 -7.27 -6.64
N TYR A 160 22.72 -6.29 -7.55
CA TYR A 160 22.29 -6.52 -8.93
C TYR A 160 23.44 -6.34 -9.92
N SER A 161 23.41 -7.11 -11.01
CA SER A 161 24.34 -6.90 -12.12
C SER A 161 24.05 -5.57 -12.83
N SER A 162 25.09 -4.93 -13.38
CA SER A 162 25.01 -3.62 -14.04
C SER A 162 24.04 -3.57 -15.26
N ASN A 163 23.74 -4.72 -15.85
CA ASN A 163 22.81 -4.86 -16.98
C ASN A 163 21.42 -5.37 -16.57
N TYR A 164 21.11 -5.45 -15.27
CA TYR A 164 19.77 -5.80 -14.81
C TYR A 164 18.78 -4.66 -15.06
N ASP A 165 17.74 -4.95 -15.87
CA ASP A 165 16.66 -4.00 -16.13
C ASP A 165 15.67 -3.99 -14.94
N ARG A 166 15.79 -2.97 -14.07
CA ARG A 166 14.97 -2.83 -12.87
C ARG A 166 13.54 -2.43 -13.22
N ARG A 167 12.60 -3.17 -12.66
CA ARG A 167 11.17 -2.97 -12.90
C ARG A 167 10.40 -2.89 -11.60
N VAL A 168 9.27 -2.20 -11.65
CA VAL A 168 8.29 -2.16 -10.57
C VAL A 168 7.35 -3.35 -10.72
N TRP A 169 7.18 -4.12 -9.64
CA TRP A 169 6.25 -5.25 -9.63
C TRP A 169 4.81 -4.76 -9.43
N ASN A 170 3.85 -5.43 -10.07
CA ASN A 170 2.43 -5.17 -9.86
C ASN A 170 1.57 -6.42 -10.09
N ALA A 171 0.43 -6.49 -9.39
CA ALA A 171 -0.58 -7.51 -9.57
C ALA A 171 -1.99 -6.91 -9.49
N PHE A 172 -2.89 -7.46 -10.30
CA PHE A 172 -4.33 -7.18 -10.29
C PHE A 172 -5.05 -8.50 -10.03
N ILE A 173 -5.86 -8.56 -8.98
CA ILE A 173 -6.61 -9.74 -8.57
C ILE A 173 -8.09 -9.41 -8.68
N HIS A 174 -8.89 -10.31 -9.20
CA HIS A 174 -10.33 -10.17 -9.45
C HIS A 174 -10.71 -9.02 -10.40
N SER A 175 -9.79 -8.65 -11.32
CA SER A 175 -10.16 -7.73 -12.40
C SER A 175 -11.34 -8.28 -13.19
N ARG A 176 -12.35 -7.43 -13.45
CA ARG A 176 -13.51 -7.78 -14.27
C ARG A 176 -13.17 -8.06 -15.72
N VAL A 177 -12.06 -7.51 -16.19
CA VAL A 177 -11.57 -7.66 -17.55
C VAL A 177 -10.35 -8.58 -17.57
N LYS A 178 -10.40 -9.61 -18.44
CA LYS A 178 -9.22 -10.47 -18.64
C LYS A 178 -8.11 -9.71 -19.36
N PRO A 179 -6.88 -9.76 -18.85
CA PRO A 179 -5.76 -9.07 -19.48
C PRO A 179 -5.39 -9.73 -20.81
N LYS A 180 -4.97 -8.94 -21.80
CA LYS A 180 -4.42 -9.47 -23.05
C LYS A 180 -3.09 -10.19 -22.85
N LYS A 181 -2.31 -9.79 -21.83
CA LYS A 181 -1.01 -10.34 -21.45
C LYS A 181 -0.93 -10.37 -19.94
N GLU A 182 -0.81 -11.54 -19.35
CA GLU A 182 -0.82 -11.72 -17.88
C GLU A 182 0.51 -11.39 -17.22
N LYS A 183 1.64 -11.66 -17.91
CA LYS A 183 2.99 -11.46 -17.38
C LYS A 183 3.85 -10.66 -18.37
N ASN A 184 4.93 -10.08 -17.85
CA ASN A 184 5.91 -9.30 -18.64
C ASN A 184 5.23 -8.25 -19.53
N ARG A 185 4.33 -7.48 -18.92
CA ARG A 185 3.62 -6.40 -19.60
C ARG A 185 4.54 -5.20 -19.80
N ASP A 186 4.46 -4.58 -20.98
CA ASP A 186 5.04 -3.27 -21.23
C ASP A 186 4.11 -2.25 -20.59
N PHE A 187 4.43 -1.81 -19.37
CA PHE A 187 3.52 -1.15 -18.47
C PHE A 187 4.31 -0.14 -17.62
N THR A 188 3.83 1.07 -17.52
CA THR A 188 4.41 2.17 -16.74
C THR A 188 3.49 2.57 -15.60
N THR A 189 3.97 3.38 -14.68
CA THR A 189 3.12 3.94 -13.61
C THR A 189 1.97 4.79 -14.14
N MET A 190 2.09 5.36 -15.35
CA MET A 190 1.02 6.13 -16.02
C MET A 190 -0.14 5.25 -16.47
N ASP A 191 0.08 3.93 -16.62
CA ASP A 191 -0.94 2.99 -17.05
C ASP A 191 -1.82 2.49 -15.89
N PHE A 192 -1.44 2.75 -14.62
CA PHE A 192 -2.21 2.29 -13.46
C PHE A 192 -3.61 2.87 -13.44
N TYR A 193 -3.75 4.18 -13.55
CA TYR A 193 -5.04 4.85 -13.48
C TYR A 193 -6.07 4.27 -14.48
N PRO A 194 -5.81 4.23 -15.79
CA PRO A 194 -6.76 3.64 -16.73
C PRO A 194 -6.96 2.14 -16.54
N THR A 195 -5.92 1.42 -16.07
CA THR A 195 -6.03 -0.03 -15.82
C THR A 195 -6.91 -0.32 -14.60
N ILE A 196 -6.80 0.44 -13.52
CA ILE A 196 -7.66 0.30 -12.34
C ILE A 196 -9.11 0.56 -12.73
N LEU A 197 -9.40 1.66 -13.45
CA LEU A 197 -10.76 1.94 -13.92
C LEU A 197 -11.33 0.84 -14.82
N THR A 198 -10.46 0.15 -15.56
CA THR A 198 -10.91 -0.96 -16.42
C THR A 198 -11.12 -2.24 -15.61
N ALA A 199 -10.41 -2.40 -14.50
CA ALA A 199 -10.50 -3.58 -13.63
C ALA A 199 -11.75 -3.57 -12.72
N LEU A 200 -12.26 -2.38 -12.41
CA LEU A 200 -13.49 -2.16 -11.63
C LEU A 200 -14.74 -2.40 -12.46
#